data_6f3a835cc4e7f118b788e24b73ce2337
#
_entry.id   6f3a835cc4e7f118b788e24b73ce2337
#
_cell.length_a   1.000
_cell.length_b   1.000
_cell.length_c   1.000
_cell.angle_alpha   90.00
_cell.angle_beta   90.00
_cell.angle_gamma   90.00
#
_symmetry.space_group_name_H-M   'P 1'
#
loop_
_entity.id
_entity.type
_entity.pdbx_description
1 polymer ?
#
loop_
_entity_poly.entity_id
_entity_poly.type
_entity_poly.pdbx_seq_one_letter_code
_entity_poly.pdbx_strand_id
1 'polypeptide(L)'
;MRKFRIHALLPLASVLLCAAVSVSPATVAAQMSTSIAKPPKPEAKSEGKSAAKSESKPTAKTPEKPVAKPDAPLIPASFAGWDSSGESAAKPVTDPAQADAANATALKEYGFTDALMRDYSREGDTLKIRALRFTDASGAYGAYTFYRQSGWPKESVGTGAASDHNRVLFWIGNVVVDSQFSHISAMSGSELRDLAGRIPVPAGNKSLAPPILANLPQKDLDGQTTHYALGPVGYAGSGGVLPPELVGFERGAETATATYSLRSGPATLTIIDYPTNQMAAGQEKAISGYLKAGNTPQHPFTKPLQDSNPAAIGVRRAGPLLVVVSGDAITDEAQKLLQSVHYEADVSSLPGQPNNEIQKTAQLLVAIITLVVVMFVAAVLLAIFLGGGRALYRHLRGLPISSVYDEEFIRIDLSE
;
A
#
# COMPACT_ATOMS: atom_id res chain seq x y z
N MET A 1 -42.28 -7.26 -58.87
CA MET A 1 -43.60 -7.93 -58.88
C MET A 1 -43.89 -8.50 -57.50
N ARG A 2 -45.14 -8.21 -57.03
CA ARG A 2 -45.88 -8.81 -55.90
C ARG A 2 -45.34 -8.60 -54.49
N LYS A 3 -45.94 -7.75 -53.73
CA LYS A 3 -47.26 -7.62 -53.01
C LYS A 3 -46.96 -7.88 -51.50
N PHE A 4 -47.04 -6.81 -50.72
CA PHE A 4 -48.09 -6.41 -49.76
C PHE A 4 -48.66 -7.54 -48.89
N ARG A 5 -48.55 -7.42 -47.60
CA ARG A 5 -49.70 -7.35 -46.69
C ARG A 5 -49.34 -6.85 -45.32
N ILE A 6 -50.00 -5.78 -44.94
CA ILE A 6 -50.22 -5.17 -43.65
C ILE A 6 -51.20 -6.06 -42.87
N HIS A 7 -50.95 -6.27 -41.57
CA HIS A 7 -52.03 -6.36 -40.59
C HIS A 7 -51.59 -5.74 -39.28
N ALA A 8 -52.26 -4.66 -38.96
CA ALA A 8 -52.41 -4.06 -37.64
C ALA A 8 -53.27 -4.92 -36.76
N LEU A 9 -53.01 -4.89 -35.45
CA LEU A 9 -54.02 -4.75 -34.39
C LEU A 9 -53.34 -4.87 -33.01
N LEU A 10 -53.37 -3.76 -32.27
CA LEU A 10 -53.30 -3.76 -30.80
C LEU A 10 -54.49 -4.57 -30.21
N PRO A 11 -54.38 -5.10 -28.97
CA PRO A 11 -54.80 -4.26 -27.87
C PRO A 11 -53.93 -4.30 -26.62
N LEU A 12 -54.01 -3.21 -25.89
CA LEU A 12 -53.69 -3.05 -24.48
C LEU A 12 -54.20 -4.20 -23.62
N ALA A 13 -53.34 -4.75 -22.77
CA ALA A 13 -53.77 -5.38 -21.53
C ALA A 13 -52.74 -5.11 -20.46
N SER A 14 -53.14 -4.33 -19.49
CA SER A 14 -52.51 -4.08 -18.21
C SER A 14 -52.25 -5.39 -17.50
N VAL A 15 -50.98 -5.63 -17.12
CA VAL A 15 -50.69 -6.59 -16.06
C VAL A 15 -49.77 -5.88 -15.08
N LEU A 16 -50.37 -5.50 -13.97
CA LEU A 16 -49.73 -5.08 -12.74
C LEU A 16 -49.15 -6.35 -12.11
N LEU A 17 -47.82 -6.54 -12.20
CA LEU A 17 -47.16 -7.64 -11.50
C LEU A 17 -46.41 -7.07 -10.31
N CYS A 18 -47.00 -7.27 -9.14
CA CYS A 18 -46.34 -7.09 -7.82
C CYS A 18 -45.22 -8.11 -7.69
N ALA A 19 -43.96 -7.67 -7.84
CA ALA A 19 -42.82 -8.44 -7.41
C ALA A 19 -42.51 -8.05 -5.94
N ALA A 20 -42.95 -8.89 -5.01
CA ALA A 20 -42.49 -8.87 -3.65
C ALA A 20 -41.06 -9.44 -3.62
N VAL A 21 -40.08 -8.59 -3.41
CA VAL A 21 -38.71 -9.02 -3.12
C VAL A 21 -38.65 -9.31 -1.62
N SER A 22 -38.72 -10.60 -1.29
CA SER A 22 -38.44 -11.13 0.04
C SER A 22 -36.91 -11.19 0.24
N VAL A 23 -36.37 -10.26 1.01
CA VAL A 23 -35.00 -10.33 1.51
C VAL A 23 -35.02 -11.14 2.80
N SER A 24 -34.52 -12.38 2.76
CA SER A 24 -34.24 -13.19 3.95
C SER A 24 -32.90 -12.78 4.54
N PRO A 25 -32.81 -12.50 5.85
CA PRO A 25 -31.52 -12.35 6.52
C PRO A 25 -30.95 -13.75 6.83
N ALA A 26 -29.83 -14.07 6.19
CA ALA A 26 -29.05 -15.25 6.58
C ALA A 26 -28.35 -14.98 7.92
N THR A 27 -28.77 -15.71 8.94
CA THR A 27 -28.17 -15.74 10.26
C THR A 27 -26.89 -16.57 10.18
N VAL A 28 -25.73 -15.93 10.32
CA VAL A 28 -24.46 -16.62 10.56
C VAL A 28 -24.25 -16.67 12.08
N ALA A 29 -24.47 -17.84 12.65
CA ALA A 29 -24.11 -18.15 14.02
C ALA A 29 -22.62 -18.49 14.08
N ALA A 30 -21.81 -17.60 14.66
CA ALA A 30 -20.46 -17.92 15.08
C ALA A 30 -20.50 -18.39 16.54
N GLN A 31 -20.06 -19.59 16.76
CA GLN A 31 -19.88 -20.18 18.10
C GLN A 31 -18.64 -19.52 18.75
N MET A 32 -18.85 -18.80 19.84
CA MET A 32 -17.80 -18.40 20.75
C MET A 32 -17.81 -19.34 21.96
N SER A 33 -16.71 -20.04 22.15
CA SER A 33 -16.41 -20.77 23.38
C SER A 33 -15.92 -19.78 24.44
N THR A 34 -16.67 -19.74 25.53
CA THR A 34 -16.41 -18.97 26.73
C THR A 34 -15.34 -19.63 27.60
N SER A 35 -14.38 -18.85 28.05
CA SER A 35 -13.63 -19.10 29.27
C SER A 35 -13.74 -17.86 30.16
N ILE A 36 -14.35 -18.06 31.32
CA ILE A 36 -14.67 -17.06 32.33
C ILE A 36 -13.52 -16.97 33.31
N ALA A 37 -12.95 -15.80 33.50
CA ALA A 37 -12.20 -15.45 34.69
C ALA A 37 -12.74 -14.13 35.28
N LYS A 38 -13.19 -14.18 36.50
CA LYS A 38 -13.85 -13.15 37.29
C LYS A 38 -12.81 -12.25 37.97
N PRO A 39 -12.90 -10.92 37.91
CA PRO A 39 -12.09 -10.05 38.77
C PRO A 39 -12.76 -9.72 40.10
N PRO A 40 -11.98 -9.44 41.16
CA PRO A 40 -12.52 -9.11 42.48
C PRO A 40 -12.92 -7.62 42.61
N LYS A 41 -13.89 -7.39 43.44
CA LYS A 41 -14.53 -6.15 43.85
C LYS A 41 -13.69 -5.44 44.92
N PRO A 42 -13.50 -4.12 44.87
CA PRO A 42 -13.07 -3.36 46.05
C PRO A 42 -14.27 -2.69 46.75
N GLU A 43 -14.26 -2.79 48.04
CA GLU A 43 -15.19 -2.14 48.96
C GLU A 43 -14.88 -0.67 49.21
N ALA A 44 -15.95 0.03 49.61
CA ALA A 44 -16.05 1.45 49.83
C ALA A 44 -15.61 1.91 51.22
N LYS A 45 -15.39 3.21 51.35
CA LYS A 45 -15.76 4.24 52.36
C LYS A 45 -14.63 5.26 52.47
N SER A 46 -14.82 6.53 52.67
CA SER A 46 -15.89 7.34 53.26
C SER A 46 -15.68 8.82 52.92
N GLU A 47 -16.77 9.54 52.76
CA GLU A 47 -17.13 10.90 53.18
C GLU A 47 -16.08 12.01 53.46
N GLY A 48 -16.37 13.18 52.86
CA GLY A 48 -15.77 14.44 53.30
C GLY A 48 -16.17 15.62 52.39
N LYS A 49 -17.21 16.22 52.69
CA LYS A 49 -17.88 17.51 52.51
C LYS A 49 -17.08 18.74 52.06
N SER A 50 -17.69 19.52 51.20
CA SER A 50 -17.98 20.98 51.22
C SER A 50 -17.29 21.86 50.16
N ALA A 51 -18.13 22.34 49.28
CA ALA A 51 -18.37 23.70 48.74
C ALA A 51 -17.18 24.59 48.33
N ALA A 52 -17.14 24.96 47.06
CA ALA A 52 -17.34 26.33 46.62
C ALA A 52 -17.34 26.45 45.09
N LYS A 53 -18.35 27.09 44.59
CA LYS A 53 -18.65 27.50 43.23
C LYS A 53 -17.64 28.55 42.76
N SER A 54 -16.99 28.34 41.62
CA SER A 54 -16.44 29.41 40.81
C SER A 54 -16.48 29.01 39.34
N GLU A 55 -17.34 29.65 38.60
CA GLU A 55 -17.41 29.61 37.16
C GLU A 55 -16.17 30.25 36.57
N SER A 56 -15.37 29.48 35.79
CA SER A 56 -14.40 30.06 34.87
C SER A 56 -14.59 29.43 33.51
N LYS A 57 -14.89 30.31 32.54
CA LYS A 57 -15.00 30.20 31.10
C LYS A 57 -13.89 29.30 30.49
N PRO A 58 -14.20 28.37 29.58
CA PRO A 58 -13.15 27.59 28.93
C PRO A 58 -12.40 28.45 27.92
N THR A 59 -11.17 28.74 28.23
CA THR A 59 -10.19 29.28 27.29
C THR A 59 -9.81 28.19 26.29
N ALA A 60 -10.02 28.47 25.01
CA ALA A 60 -9.62 27.59 23.91
C ALA A 60 -8.10 27.30 23.99
N LYS A 61 -7.73 26.03 24.22
CA LYS A 61 -6.34 25.59 24.12
C LYS A 61 -5.95 25.65 22.64
N THR A 62 -5.06 26.56 22.31
CA THR A 62 -4.25 26.53 21.09
C THR A 62 -3.59 25.15 20.98
N PRO A 63 -3.64 24.47 19.81
CA PRO A 63 -2.93 23.19 19.65
C PRO A 63 -1.45 23.43 19.81
N GLU A 64 -0.90 22.88 20.88
CA GLU A 64 0.53 22.86 21.16
C GLU A 64 1.22 22.10 20.03
N LYS A 65 2.04 22.83 19.26
CA LYS A 65 2.90 22.27 18.21
C LYS A 65 3.73 21.17 18.86
N PRO A 66 3.78 19.95 18.32
CA PRO A 66 4.58 18.87 18.90
C PRO A 66 6.02 19.37 19.05
N VAL A 67 6.50 19.46 20.27
CA VAL A 67 7.90 19.72 20.56
C VAL A 67 8.66 18.54 19.97
N ALA A 68 9.43 18.79 18.89
CA ALA A 68 10.32 17.81 18.31
C ALA A 68 11.23 17.31 19.45
N LYS A 69 11.14 16.01 19.76
CA LYS A 69 12.14 15.35 20.61
C LYS A 69 13.51 15.68 20.03
N PRO A 70 14.53 16.05 20.86
CA PRO A 70 15.88 16.20 20.35
C PRO A 70 16.24 14.92 19.59
N ASP A 71 16.77 15.09 18.37
CA ASP A 71 17.08 13.97 17.48
C ASP A 71 17.93 12.95 18.22
N ALA A 72 17.34 11.78 18.49
CA ALA A 72 18.07 10.68 19.09
C ALA A 72 19.24 10.33 18.16
N PRO A 73 20.45 10.04 18.68
CA PRO A 73 21.56 9.65 17.83
C PRO A 73 21.19 8.42 17.01
N LEU A 74 21.68 8.34 15.77
CA LEU A 74 21.36 7.26 14.83
C LEU A 74 21.68 5.87 15.41
N ILE A 75 22.76 5.77 16.18
CA ILE A 75 23.12 4.59 16.98
C ILE A 75 23.50 5.01 18.42
N PRO A 76 23.09 4.23 19.45
CA PRO A 76 23.31 4.57 20.84
C PRO A 76 24.80 4.49 21.22
N ALA A 77 25.19 5.11 22.35
CA ALA A 77 26.54 4.99 22.89
C ALA A 77 26.79 3.61 23.49
N SER A 78 25.77 2.93 24.00
CA SER A 78 25.86 1.56 24.52
C SER A 78 24.58 0.76 24.26
N PHE A 79 24.72 -0.55 24.09
CA PHE A 79 23.59 -1.49 23.96
C PHE A 79 24.07 -2.91 24.29
N ALA A 80 23.21 -3.72 24.87
CA ALA A 80 23.45 -5.15 25.15
C ALA A 80 24.84 -5.46 25.76
N GLY A 81 25.38 -4.57 26.61
CA GLY A 81 26.70 -4.70 27.22
C GLY A 81 27.87 -4.28 26.32
N TRP A 82 27.62 -3.80 25.12
CA TRP A 82 28.60 -3.16 24.24
C TRP A 82 28.68 -1.67 24.59
N ASP A 83 29.89 -1.16 24.85
CA ASP A 83 30.14 0.24 25.11
C ASP A 83 31.01 0.86 24.03
N SER A 84 30.68 2.09 23.65
CA SER A 84 31.45 2.83 22.65
C SER A 84 32.86 3.07 23.10
N SER A 85 33.84 2.59 22.34
CA SER A 85 35.25 2.82 22.56
C SER A 85 35.64 4.19 22.02
N GLY A 86 35.73 5.20 22.91
CA GLY A 86 36.23 6.54 22.58
C GLY A 86 35.31 7.68 23.01
N GLU A 87 35.92 8.78 23.47
CA GLU A 87 35.26 10.00 23.95
C GLU A 87 34.63 10.84 22.82
N SER A 88 34.88 10.53 21.57
CA SER A 88 34.35 11.31 20.45
C SER A 88 32.92 10.92 20.24
N ALA A 89 31.99 11.79 20.61
CA ALA A 89 30.64 11.78 20.04
C ALA A 89 30.80 11.67 18.51
N ALA A 90 30.56 10.47 17.98
CA ALA A 90 30.70 10.23 16.56
C ALA A 90 29.84 11.27 15.82
N LYS A 91 30.48 12.14 15.04
CA LYS A 91 29.77 13.17 14.30
C LYS A 91 29.11 12.53 13.07
N PRO A 92 27.86 12.85 12.79
CA PRO A 92 27.24 12.39 11.56
C PRO A 92 28.02 12.87 10.35
N VAL A 93 28.27 11.97 9.40
CA VAL A 93 28.92 12.25 8.12
C VAL A 93 27.83 12.41 7.08
N THR A 94 27.75 13.59 6.46
CA THR A 94 26.72 13.90 5.43
C THR A 94 27.24 13.75 4.00
N ASP A 95 28.54 13.60 3.82
CA ASP A 95 29.13 13.32 2.52
C ASP A 95 29.20 11.80 2.29
N PRO A 96 28.50 11.28 1.27
CA PRO A 96 28.54 9.85 0.93
C PRO A 96 29.93 9.34 0.61
N ALA A 97 30.86 10.17 0.11
CA ALA A 97 32.23 9.76 -0.16
C ALA A 97 33.01 9.50 1.13
N GLN A 98 32.67 10.19 2.23
CA GLN A 98 33.27 9.92 3.55
C GLN A 98 32.62 8.70 4.22
N ALA A 99 31.34 8.42 3.91
CA ALA A 99 30.64 7.24 4.43
C ALA A 99 31.09 5.95 3.73
N ASP A 100 31.23 5.98 2.40
CA ASP A 100 31.73 4.90 1.56
C ASP A 100 32.23 5.44 0.22
N ALA A 101 33.53 5.68 0.13
CA ALA A 101 34.13 6.29 -1.05
C ALA A 101 33.91 5.46 -2.34
N ALA A 102 33.96 4.13 -2.24
CA ALA A 102 33.80 3.23 -3.37
C ALA A 102 32.36 3.23 -3.93
N ASN A 103 31.37 3.43 -3.06
CA ASN A 103 29.96 3.36 -3.39
C ASN A 103 29.23 4.69 -3.27
N ALA A 104 29.94 5.81 -3.23
CA ALA A 104 29.37 7.14 -3.02
C ALA A 104 28.28 7.50 -4.04
N THR A 105 28.45 7.07 -5.28
CA THR A 105 27.46 7.32 -6.35
C THR A 105 26.17 6.50 -6.10
N ALA A 106 26.28 5.23 -5.76
CA ALA A 106 25.14 4.39 -5.40
C ALA A 106 24.40 4.94 -4.17
N LEU A 107 25.14 5.39 -3.14
CA LEU A 107 24.54 6.02 -1.96
C LEU A 107 23.71 7.26 -2.32
N LYS A 108 24.20 8.10 -3.25
CA LYS A 108 23.45 9.26 -3.75
C LYS A 108 22.17 8.85 -4.48
N GLU A 109 22.22 7.81 -5.32
CA GLU A 109 21.06 7.28 -6.03
C GLU A 109 19.95 6.82 -5.06
N TYR A 110 20.33 6.23 -3.93
CA TYR A 110 19.41 5.79 -2.88
C TYR A 110 18.95 6.90 -1.93
N GLY A 111 19.35 8.14 -2.15
CA GLY A 111 18.93 9.27 -1.32
C GLY A 111 19.59 9.28 0.06
N PHE A 112 20.88 8.98 0.13
CA PHE A 112 21.69 9.06 1.36
C PHE A 112 21.57 10.44 2.02
N THR A 113 21.38 10.48 3.33
CA THR A 113 21.31 11.72 4.10
C THR A 113 22.49 11.89 5.04
N ASP A 114 22.78 10.89 5.83
CA ASP A 114 23.91 10.90 6.76
C ASP A 114 24.31 9.48 7.20
N ALA A 115 25.49 9.36 7.76
CA ALA A 115 26.00 8.14 8.34
C ALA A 115 26.62 8.40 9.70
N LEU A 116 26.58 7.39 10.56
CA LEU A 116 27.29 7.35 11.82
C LEU A 116 28.11 6.07 11.91
N MET A 117 29.41 6.21 12.20
CA MET A 117 30.32 5.10 12.42
C MET A 117 30.70 5.08 13.87
N ARG A 118 30.72 3.91 14.49
CA ARG A 118 31.08 3.75 15.90
C ARG A 118 31.71 2.40 16.16
N ASP A 119 32.79 2.41 16.92
CA ASP A 119 33.44 1.21 17.41
C ASP A 119 32.97 0.96 18.84
N TYR A 120 32.71 -0.29 19.16
CA TYR A 120 32.30 -0.76 20.48
C TYR A 120 33.25 -1.83 20.97
N SER A 121 33.37 -1.92 22.29
CA SER A 121 34.14 -2.96 22.95
C SER A 121 33.37 -3.60 24.09
N ARG A 122 33.64 -4.87 24.33
CA ARG A 122 33.11 -5.65 25.46
C ARG A 122 34.06 -6.81 25.76
N GLU A 123 34.60 -6.85 26.96
CA GLU A 123 35.40 -7.98 27.46
C GLU A 123 36.55 -8.43 26.55
N GLY A 124 37.14 -7.51 25.78
CA GLY A 124 38.18 -7.79 24.81
C GLY A 124 37.72 -8.02 23.38
N ASP A 125 36.43 -8.23 23.16
CA ASP A 125 35.84 -8.25 21.84
C ASP A 125 35.56 -6.85 21.30
N THR A 126 35.55 -6.72 19.96
CA THR A 126 35.28 -5.46 19.28
C THR A 126 34.13 -5.64 18.26
N LEU A 127 33.35 -4.58 18.12
CA LEU A 127 32.25 -4.50 17.15
C LEU A 127 32.29 -3.14 16.48
N LYS A 128 32.46 -3.14 15.16
CA LYS A 128 32.39 -1.93 14.35
C LYS A 128 31.01 -1.82 13.70
N ILE A 129 30.35 -0.68 13.85
CA ILE A 129 29.04 -0.42 13.28
C ILE A 129 29.12 0.80 12.39
N ARG A 130 28.62 0.65 11.17
CA ARG A 130 28.36 1.72 10.22
C ARG A 130 26.85 1.75 9.97
N ALA A 131 26.19 2.82 10.40
CA ALA A 131 24.78 3.06 10.11
C ALA A 131 24.65 4.14 9.07
N LEU A 132 23.91 3.86 7.98
CA LEU A 132 23.65 4.73 6.85
C LEU A 132 22.17 5.09 6.87
N ARG A 133 21.83 6.38 6.89
CA ARG A 133 20.45 6.86 6.85
C ARG A 133 20.13 7.39 5.47
N PHE A 134 18.91 7.12 5.05
CA PHE A 134 18.35 7.51 3.75
C PHE A 134 17.11 8.38 3.93
N THR A 135 16.65 9.00 2.87
CA THR A 135 15.44 9.85 2.87
C THR A 135 14.20 9.07 3.31
N ASP A 136 14.10 7.80 2.92
CA ASP A 136 12.99 6.90 3.22
C ASP A 136 13.44 5.43 3.25
N ALA A 137 12.49 4.54 3.54
CA ALA A 137 12.76 3.10 3.62
C ALA A 137 13.02 2.46 2.25
N SER A 138 12.53 3.04 1.15
CA SER A 138 12.83 2.54 -0.20
C SER A 138 14.32 2.69 -0.52
N GLY A 139 14.89 3.87 -0.23
CA GLY A 139 16.33 4.09 -0.35
C GLY A 139 17.15 3.18 0.54
N ALA A 140 16.74 3.00 1.80
CA ALA A 140 17.41 2.08 2.71
C ALA A 140 17.34 0.62 2.23
N TYR A 141 16.16 0.17 1.77
CA TYR A 141 16.02 -1.18 1.22
C TYR A 141 16.88 -1.38 -0.03
N GLY A 142 16.92 -0.39 -0.93
CA GLY A 142 17.77 -0.43 -2.12
C GLY A 142 19.26 -0.55 -1.75
N ALA A 143 19.73 0.29 -0.84
CA ALA A 143 21.11 0.22 -0.34
C ALA A 143 21.41 -1.12 0.37
N TYR A 144 20.47 -1.64 1.18
CA TYR A 144 20.58 -2.95 1.80
C TYR A 144 20.76 -4.05 0.75
N THR A 145 19.91 -4.07 -0.30
CA THR A 145 20.02 -5.08 -1.37
C THR A 145 21.26 -4.89 -2.23
N PHE A 146 21.76 -3.66 -2.37
CA PHE A 146 23.01 -3.37 -3.09
C PHE A 146 24.24 -3.91 -2.35
N TYR A 147 24.29 -3.76 -1.01
CA TYR A 147 25.41 -4.28 -0.21
C TYR A 147 25.34 -5.76 0.08
N ARG A 148 24.14 -6.35 0.08
CA ARG A 148 23.93 -7.76 0.34
C ARG A 148 24.31 -8.58 -0.90
N GLN A 149 25.00 -9.69 -0.71
CA GLN A 149 25.21 -10.68 -1.75
C GLN A 149 24.16 -11.78 -1.68
N SER A 150 23.75 -12.32 -2.82
CA SER A 150 22.69 -13.33 -2.93
C SER A 150 23.00 -14.63 -2.17
N GLY A 151 24.26 -14.97 -1.98
CA GLY A 151 24.68 -16.15 -1.21
C GLY A 151 24.67 -15.99 0.31
N TRP A 152 24.39 -14.81 0.83
CA TRP A 152 24.40 -14.58 2.28
C TRP A 152 23.17 -15.17 2.95
N PRO A 153 23.33 -15.98 4.02
CA PRO A 153 22.21 -16.47 4.80
C PRO A 153 21.35 -15.35 5.36
N LYS A 154 20.02 -15.59 5.37
CA LYS A 154 19.06 -14.66 5.94
C LYS A 154 19.09 -14.71 7.46
N GLU A 155 19.06 -13.55 8.10
CA GLU A 155 19.02 -13.38 9.53
C GLU A 155 17.73 -12.71 10.01
N SER A 156 17.39 -12.89 11.30
CA SER A 156 16.20 -12.32 11.93
C SER A 156 16.54 -11.09 12.76
N VAL A 157 16.99 -10.01 12.11
CA VAL A 157 17.32 -8.72 12.72
C VAL A 157 16.68 -7.60 11.91
N GLY A 158 16.15 -6.59 12.56
CA GLY A 158 15.49 -5.46 11.91
C GLY A 158 14.30 -5.87 11.04
N THR A 159 14.10 -5.20 9.91
CA THR A 159 13.08 -5.54 8.91
C THR A 159 13.56 -6.64 7.96
N GLY A 160 14.88 -6.70 7.72
CA GLY A 160 15.52 -7.77 6.97
C GLY A 160 17.02 -7.71 7.18
N ALA A 161 17.66 -8.88 7.23
CA ALA A 161 19.09 -9.01 7.48
C ALA A 161 19.68 -10.20 6.74
N ALA A 162 21.00 -10.12 6.52
CA ALA A 162 21.84 -11.19 6.00
C ALA A 162 23.21 -11.14 6.67
N SER A 163 23.88 -12.27 6.74
CA SER A 163 25.19 -12.39 7.36
C SER A 163 26.23 -12.99 6.43
N ASP A 164 27.49 -12.67 6.67
CA ASP A 164 28.64 -13.30 6.04
C ASP A 164 29.77 -13.35 7.05
N HIS A 165 30.15 -14.57 7.48
CA HIS A 165 31.16 -14.77 8.52
C HIS A 165 30.89 -13.92 9.76
N ASN A 166 31.75 -12.93 10.05
CA ASN A 166 31.63 -12.03 11.18
C ASN A 166 30.87 -10.72 10.89
N ARG A 167 30.28 -10.61 9.71
CA ARG A 167 29.55 -9.42 9.26
C ARG A 167 28.06 -9.70 9.23
N VAL A 168 27.27 -8.78 9.80
CA VAL A 168 25.80 -8.79 9.72
C VAL A 168 25.33 -7.47 9.17
N LEU A 169 24.63 -7.53 8.05
CA LEU A 169 24.00 -6.39 7.39
C LEU A 169 22.51 -6.47 7.62
N PHE A 170 21.89 -5.40 8.12
CA PHE A 170 20.45 -5.33 8.26
C PHE A 170 19.91 -3.94 7.95
N TRP A 171 18.62 -3.86 7.69
CA TRP A 171 17.93 -2.59 7.53
C TRP A 171 16.70 -2.50 8.43
N ILE A 172 16.35 -1.28 8.85
CA ILE A 172 15.17 -0.97 9.63
C ILE A 172 14.71 0.45 9.32
N GLY A 173 13.44 0.61 8.96
CA GLY A 173 12.94 1.90 8.51
C GLY A 173 13.80 2.45 7.37
N ASN A 174 14.31 3.66 7.54
CA ASN A 174 15.17 4.33 6.57
C ASN A 174 16.68 4.21 6.88
N VAL A 175 17.08 3.19 7.63
CA VAL A 175 18.47 3.00 8.06
C VAL A 175 18.99 1.62 7.65
N VAL A 176 20.20 1.59 7.10
CA VAL A 176 20.97 0.36 6.88
C VAL A 176 22.10 0.32 7.90
N VAL A 177 22.29 -0.82 8.52
CA VAL A 177 23.36 -1.06 9.51
C VAL A 177 24.25 -2.19 9.01
N ASP A 178 25.53 -1.91 8.96
CA ASP A 178 26.60 -2.84 8.63
C ASP A 178 27.44 -3.05 9.90
N SER A 179 27.41 -4.25 10.43
CA SER A 179 28.02 -4.61 11.71
C SER A 179 29.12 -5.63 11.47
N GLN A 180 30.33 -5.33 11.94
CA GLN A 180 31.51 -6.22 11.82
C GLN A 180 31.99 -6.60 13.21
N PHE A 181 31.83 -7.85 13.60
CA PHE A 181 32.30 -8.41 14.88
C PHE A 181 33.73 -8.91 14.77
N SER A 182 34.50 -8.83 15.89
CA SER A 182 35.73 -9.62 16.02
C SER A 182 35.43 -11.12 16.12
N HIS A 183 34.41 -11.47 16.92
CA HIS A 183 33.86 -12.82 17.04
C HIS A 183 32.33 -12.78 17.04
N ILE A 184 31.71 -13.65 16.26
CA ILE A 184 30.27 -13.85 16.32
C ILE A 184 29.94 -14.94 17.35
N SER A 185 28.96 -14.69 18.18
CA SER A 185 28.46 -15.60 19.21
C SER A 185 27.01 -15.94 19.00
N ALA A 186 26.49 -16.94 19.70
CA ALA A 186 25.06 -17.24 19.70
C ALA A 186 24.18 -16.07 20.17
N MET A 187 24.75 -15.10 20.92
CA MET A 187 24.04 -13.92 21.40
C MET A 187 24.05 -12.75 20.44
N SER A 188 24.96 -12.73 19.44
CA SER A 188 25.13 -11.60 18.52
C SER A 188 23.83 -11.20 17.80
N GLY A 189 23.01 -12.18 17.42
CA GLY A 189 21.70 -11.91 16.82
C GLY A 189 20.72 -11.22 17.78
N SER A 190 20.72 -11.56 19.08
CA SER A 190 19.88 -10.89 20.09
C SER A 190 20.38 -9.50 20.42
N GLU A 191 21.69 -9.31 20.45
CA GLU A 191 22.33 -8.02 20.65
C GLU A 191 22.02 -7.04 19.54
N LEU A 192 22.09 -7.49 18.28
CA LEU A 192 21.71 -6.65 17.13
C LEU A 192 20.20 -6.36 17.10
N ARG A 193 19.33 -7.25 17.62
CA ARG A 193 17.91 -6.92 17.79
C ARG A 193 17.68 -5.84 18.84
N ASP A 194 18.43 -5.84 19.95
CA ASP A 194 18.39 -4.73 20.92
C ASP A 194 18.82 -3.41 20.27
N LEU A 195 19.92 -3.43 19.51
CA LEU A 195 20.36 -2.26 18.73
C LEU A 195 19.28 -1.79 17.77
N ALA A 196 18.70 -2.69 16.96
CA ALA A 196 17.66 -2.36 16.00
C ALA A 196 16.43 -1.71 16.66
N GLY A 197 16.05 -2.17 17.88
CA GLY A 197 14.96 -1.59 18.66
C GLY A 197 15.22 -0.17 19.16
N ARG A 198 16.48 0.28 19.17
CA ARG A 198 16.87 1.63 19.60
C ARG A 198 17.09 2.62 18.46
N ILE A 199 17.14 2.14 17.22
CA ILE A 199 17.29 3.00 16.02
C ILE A 199 16.01 3.79 15.80
N PRO A 200 16.08 5.13 15.63
CA PRO A 200 14.91 5.94 15.34
C PRO A 200 14.38 5.63 13.94
N VAL A 201 13.13 5.23 13.85
CA VAL A 201 12.44 4.90 12.60
C VAL A 201 11.43 6.01 12.27
N PRO A 202 11.38 6.51 11.02
CA PRO A 202 10.41 7.51 10.62
C PRO A 202 8.98 6.96 10.70
N ALA A 203 8.00 7.84 10.91
CA ALA A 203 6.59 7.46 10.94
C ALA A 203 5.96 7.46 9.53
N GLY A 204 4.90 6.67 9.37
CA GLY A 204 4.09 6.64 8.16
C GLY A 204 4.76 5.99 6.95
N ASN A 205 4.45 6.50 5.76
CA ASN A 205 4.89 5.90 4.49
C ASN A 205 6.40 5.83 4.31
N LYS A 206 7.15 6.70 5.01
CA LYS A 206 8.62 6.70 4.95
C LYS A 206 9.29 5.48 5.59
N SER A 207 8.53 4.64 6.29
CA SER A 207 9.01 3.39 6.89
C SER A 207 8.63 2.13 6.10
N LEU A 208 7.89 2.26 5.00
CA LEU A 208 7.42 1.14 4.20
C LEU A 208 8.44 0.74 3.14
N ALA A 209 8.55 -0.56 2.90
CA ALA A 209 9.33 -1.10 1.78
C ALA A 209 8.79 -0.62 0.43
N PRO A 210 9.62 -0.61 -0.65
CA PRO A 210 9.19 -0.18 -1.97
C PRO A 210 7.94 -0.91 -2.46
N PRO A 211 6.88 -0.21 -2.90
CA PRO A 211 5.63 -0.86 -3.35
C PRO A 211 5.82 -1.79 -4.54
N ILE A 212 6.78 -1.52 -5.41
CA ILE A 212 7.10 -2.34 -6.59
C ILE A 212 7.38 -3.80 -6.23
N LEU A 213 7.88 -4.08 -5.03
CA LEU A 213 8.19 -5.44 -4.58
C LEU A 213 6.95 -6.34 -4.47
N ALA A 214 5.78 -5.74 -4.24
CA ALA A 214 4.51 -6.47 -4.19
C ALA A 214 4.11 -7.06 -5.54
N ASN A 215 4.67 -6.54 -6.64
CA ASN A 215 4.42 -7.03 -7.99
C ASN A 215 5.31 -8.23 -8.36
N LEU A 216 6.29 -8.61 -7.53
CA LEU A 216 7.12 -9.79 -7.76
C LEU A 216 6.33 -11.07 -7.47
N PRO A 217 6.16 -11.98 -8.45
CA PRO A 217 5.55 -13.28 -8.23
C PRO A 217 6.31 -14.06 -7.16
N GLN A 218 5.60 -14.63 -6.19
CA GLN A 218 6.24 -15.32 -5.06
C GLN A 218 6.63 -16.76 -5.39
N LYS A 219 5.99 -17.35 -6.41
CA LYS A 219 6.28 -18.73 -6.82
C LYS A 219 7.64 -18.82 -7.49
N ASP A 220 8.45 -19.79 -7.07
CA ASP A 220 9.79 -20.10 -7.60
C ASP A 220 10.81 -18.94 -7.43
N LEU A 221 10.47 -17.92 -6.63
CA LEU A 221 11.32 -16.77 -6.32
C LEU A 221 12.45 -17.15 -5.36
N ASP A 222 13.69 -16.83 -5.71
CA ASP A 222 14.79 -16.77 -4.76
C ASP A 222 14.83 -15.37 -4.11
N GLY A 223 14.25 -15.26 -2.94
CA GLY A 223 14.15 -13.98 -2.24
C GLY A 223 15.49 -13.34 -1.86
N GLN A 224 16.57 -14.12 -1.81
CA GLN A 224 17.90 -13.58 -1.54
C GLN A 224 18.54 -12.92 -2.78
N THR A 225 17.98 -13.11 -3.95
CA THR A 225 18.40 -12.46 -5.19
C THR A 225 17.60 -11.19 -5.50
N THR A 226 16.63 -10.84 -4.65
CA THR A 226 15.83 -9.64 -4.87
C THR A 226 16.65 -8.38 -4.63
N HIS A 227 16.74 -7.52 -5.65
CA HIS A 227 17.40 -6.22 -5.61
C HIS A 227 16.43 -5.12 -6.01
N TYR A 228 16.64 -3.93 -5.45
CA TYR A 228 15.89 -2.73 -5.79
C TYR A 228 16.86 -1.60 -6.16
N ALA A 229 16.62 -0.92 -7.25
CA ALA A 229 17.48 0.18 -7.68
C ALA A 229 16.69 1.42 -8.11
N LEU A 230 17.23 2.58 -7.73
CA LEU A 230 16.73 3.92 -8.03
C LEU A 230 17.62 4.66 -9.03
N GLY A 231 18.72 4.04 -9.45
CA GLY A 231 19.67 4.66 -10.37
C GLY A 231 20.55 3.66 -11.13
N PRO A 232 21.31 4.14 -12.11
CA PRO A 232 22.08 3.30 -13.01
C PRO A 232 23.17 2.46 -12.29
N VAL A 233 23.82 3.01 -11.25
CA VAL A 233 24.89 2.30 -10.53
C VAL A 233 24.30 1.19 -9.66
N GLY A 234 23.22 1.48 -8.93
CA GLY A 234 22.49 0.47 -8.16
C GLY A 234 21.94 -0.63 -9.05
N TYR A 235 21.40 -0.30 -10.21
CA TYR A 235 20.87 -1.23 -11.19
C TYR A 235 21.97 -2.14 -11.79
N ALA A 236 23.09 -1.57 -12.19
CA ALA A 236 24.23 -2.35 -12.68
C ALA A 236 24.77 -3.30 -11.61
N GLY A 237 24.84 -2.85 -10.34
CA GLY A 237 25.26 -3.66 -9.20
C GLY A 237 24.28 -4.78 -8.84
N SER A 238 23.00 -4.69 -9.25
CA SER A 238 21.97 -5.68 -8.99
C SER A 238 21.75 -6.70 -10.13
N GLY A 239 22.65 -6.76 -11.10
CA GLY A 239 22.54 -7.70 -12.22
C GLY A 239 21.53 -7.27 -13.28
N GLY A 240 21.33 -5.98 -13.45
CA GLY A 240 20.49 -5.41 -14.50
C GLY A 240 20.90 -5.91 -15.88
N VAL A 241 19.93 -6.43 -16.64
CA VAL A 241 20.18 -7.08 -17.95
C VAL A 241 20.13 -6.11 -19.12
N LEU A 242 19.49 -4.97 -18.95
CA LEU A 242 19.41 -3.91 -19.97
C LEU A 242 20.51 -2.86 -19.72
N PRO A 243 20.97 -2.15 -20.76
CA PRO A 243 21.77 -0.95 -20.56
C PRO A 243 21.01 0.05 -19.65
N PRO A 244 21.66 0.63 -18.63
CA PRO A 244 20.99 1.56 -17.69
C PRO A 244 20.32 2.74 -18.38
N GLU A 245 20.85 3.19 -19.52
CA GLU A 245 20.33 4.28 -20.33
C GLU A 245 18.94 3.94 -20.92
N LEU A 246 18.65 2.66 -21.13
CA LEU A 246 17.36 2.16 -21.60
C LEU A 246 16.34 1.99 -20.49
N VAL A 247 16.74 2.09 -19.22
CA VAL A 247 15.79 1.98 -18.09
C VAL A 247 15.06 3.30 -17.86
N GLY A 248 15.75 4.44 -18.04
CA GLY A 248 15.15 5.77 -17.91
C GLY A 248 15.07 6.26 -16.47
N PHE A 249 16.09 6.00 -15.66
CA PHE A 249 16.19 6.50 -14.28
C PHE A 249 16.08 8.01 -14.15
N GLU A 250 16.56 8.75 -15.15
CA GLU A 250 16.45 10.21 -15.24
C GLU A 250 15.01 10.71 -15.33
N ARG A 251 14.06 9.82 -15.61
CA ARG A 251 12.61 10.09 -15.68
C ARG A 251 11.86 9.55 -14.47
N GLY A 252 12.58 9.14 -13.43
CA GLY A 252 12.00 8.61 -12.19
C GLY A 252 11.58 7.15 -12.28
N ALA A 253 12.23 6.34 -13.16
CA ALA A 253 12.02 4.91 -13.17
C ALA A 253 12.63 4.27 -11.91
N GLU A 254 11.95 3.24 -11.38
CA GLU A 254 12.41 2.39 -10.29
C GLU A 254 12.49 0.95 -10.80
N THR A 255 13.41 0.15 -10.27
CA THR A 255 13.53 -1.25 -10.69
C THR A 255 13.55 -2.21 -9.53
N ALA A 256 12.87 -3.35 -9.70
CA ALA A 256 13.00 -4.53 -8.85
C ALA A 256 13.45 -5.72 -9.71
N THR A 257 14.57 -6.33 -9.34
CA THR A 257 15.15 -7.46 -10.05
C THR A 257 15.22 -8.66 -9.12
N ALA A 258 14.86 -9.85 -9.60
CA ALA A 258 14.91 -11.08 -8.82
C ALA A 258 15.15 -12.31 -9.73
N THR A 259 15.80 -13.33 -9.19
CA THR A 259 16.01 -14.60 -9.88
C THR A 259 14.95 -15.62 -9.49
N TYR A 260 14.49 -16.38 -10.46
CA TYR A 260 13.51 -17.45 -10.34
C TYR A 260 14.11 -18.78 -10.72
N SER A 261 13.92 -19.79 -9.88
CA SER A 261 14.38 -21.17 -10.14
C SER A 261 13.32 -21.94 -10.93
N LEU A 262 13.29 -21.77 -12.25
CA LEU A 262 12.35 -22.47 -13.13
C LEU A 262 12.86 -23.88 -13.45
N ARG A 263 11.99 -24.76 -13.96
CA ARG A 263 12.34 -26.15 -14.27
C ARG A 263 13.38 -26.28 -15.37
N SER A 264 13.32 -25.40 -16.36
CA SER A 264 14.23 -25.37 -17.50
C SER A 264 15.55 -24.66 -17.24
N GLY A 265 15.66 -23.92 -16.15
CA GLY A 265 16.85 -23.16 -15.78
C GLY A 265 16.50 -21.85 -15.05
N PRO A 266 17.49 -21.15 -14.53
CA PRO A 266 17.25 -19.88 -13.83
C PRO A 266 16.77 -18.80 -14.80
N ALA A 267 15.86 -17.95 -14.34
CA ALA A 267 15.42 -16.77 -15.05
C ALA A 267 15.50 -15.54 -14.16
N THR A 268 15.94 -14.42 -14.70
CA THR A 268 15.94 -13.12 -14.03
C THR A 268 14.74 -12.31 -14.50
N LEU A 269 13.88 -11.94 -13.57
CA LEU A 269 12.77 -11.02 -13.78
C LEU A 269 13.18 -9.63 -13.32
N THR A 270 13.04 -8.64 -14.19
CA THR A 270 13.18 -7.22 -13.84
C THR A 270 11.83 -6.53 -14.08
N ILE A 271 11.29 -5.92 -13.05
CA ILE A 271 10.15 -5.02 -13.14
C ILE A 271 10.68 -3.59 -13.09
N ILE A 272 10.26 -2.77 -14.04
CA ILE A 272 10.58 -1.35 -14.10
C ILE A 272 9.27 -0.60 -13.91
N ASP A 273 9.17 0.21 -12.89
CA ASP A 273 7.99 1.07 -12.62
C ASP A 273 8.24 2.49 -13.11
N TYR A 274 7.31 3.01 -13.88
CA TYR A 274 7.36 4.37 -14.41
C TYR A 274 6.26 5.23 -13.80
N PRO A 275 6.49 6.52 -13.61
CA PRO A 275 5.48 7.44 -13.07
C PRO A 275 4.18 7.49 -13.88
N THR A 276 4.23 7.15 -15.18
CA THR A 276 3.04 7.16 -16.05
C THR A 276 3.04 6.03 -17.08
N ASN A 277 1.83 5.62 -17.49
CA ASN A 277 1.62 4.64 -18.56
C ASN A 277 2.25 5.05 -19.90
N GLN A 278 2.29 6.36 -20.20
CA GLN A 278 2.87 6.89 -21.44
C GLN A 278 4.40 6.71 -21.45
N MET A 279 5.05 6.94 -20.31
CA MET A 279 6.51 6.73 -20.17
C MET A 279 6.83 5.24 -20.34
N ALA A 280 6.07 4.35 -19.69
CA ALA A 280 6.20 2.91 -19.86
C ALA A 280 6.04 2.48 -21.32
N ALA A 281 5.03 3.01 -22.04
CA ALA A 281 4.80 2.71 -23.45
C ALA A 281 5.92 3.21 -24.37
N GLY A 282 6.47 4.39 -24.09
CA GLY A 282 7.62 4.93 -24.80
C GLY A 282 8.86 4.06 -24.64
N GLN A 283 9.11 3.64 -23.42
CA GLN A 283 10.28 2.83 -23.06
C GLN A 283 10.17 1.39 -23.58
N GLU A 284 8.96 0.81 -23.57
CA GLU A 284 8.67 -0.49 -24.20
C GLU A 284 9.10 -0.51 -25.67
N LYS A 285 8.77 0.57 -26.41
CA LYS A 285 9.19 0.71 -27.83
C LYS A 285 10.71 0.81 -27.97
N ALA A 286 11.38 1.59 -27.11
CA ALA A 286 12.81 1.76 -27.14
C ALA A 286 13.54 0.43 -26.86
N ILE A 287 13.13 -0.30 -25.80
CA ILE A 287 13.70 -1.60 -25.44
C ILE A 287 13.41 -2.65 -26.52
N SER A 288 12.17 -2.70 -27.04
CA SER A 288 11.84 -3.62 -28.12
C SER A 288 12.63 -3.32 -29.41
N GLY A 289 12.88 -2.05 -29.70
CA GLY A 289 13.74 -1.63 -30.80
C GLY A 289 15.21 -2.07 -30.61
N TYR A 290 15.73 -1.88 -29.41
CA TYR A 290 17.09 -2.30 -29.04
C TYR A 290 17.28 -3.83 -29.19
N LEU A 291 16.32 -4.62 -28.72
CA LEU A 291 16.39 -6.09 -28.82
C LEU A 291 16.25 -6.57 -30.27
N LYS A 292 15.38 -5.95 -31.08
CA LYS A 292 15.21 -6.28 -32.51
C LYS A 292 16.43 -5.95 -33.34
N ALA A 293 17.25 -4.99 -32.93
CA ALA A 293 18.51 -4.66 -33.58
C ALA A 293 19.63 -5.68 -33.34
N GLY A 294 19.34 -6.81 -32.70
CA GLY A 294 20.29 -7.89 -32.42
C GLY A 294 21.24 -7.59 -31.26
N ASN A 295 20.96 -6.55 -30.46
CA ASN A 295 21.71 -6.28 -29.24
C ASN A 295 21.29 -7.31 -28.18
N THR A 296 22.20 -8.17 -27.80
CA THR A 296 22.01 -9.13 -26.70
C THR A 296 22.38 -8.43 -25.40
N PRO A 297 21.51 -8.40 -24.39
CA PRO A 297 21.87 -7.88 -23.07
C PRO A 297 23.06 -8.64 -22.50
N GLN A 298 24.01 -7.89 -21.98
CA GLN A 298 25.16 -8.48 -21.32
C GLN A 298 24.79 -8.85 -19.89
N HIS A 299 24.87 -10.14 -19.56
CA HIS A 299 24.81 -10.60 -18.17
C HIS A 299 26.15 -10.30 -17.49
N PRO A 300 26.22 -9.41 -16.48
CA PRO A 300 27.48 -9.09 -15.82
C PRO A 300 28.06 -10.22 -14.96
N PHE A 301 27.27 -11.27 -14.68
CA PHE A 301 27.66 -12.34 -13.74
C PHE A 301 27.77 -13.72 -14.31
N THR A 302 27.41 -13.96 -15.57
CA THR A 302 27.64 -15.24 -16.22
C THR A 302 28.82 -15.13 -17.21
N LYS A 303 29.92 -15.87 -16.95
CA LYS A 303 30.86 -16.19 -18.02
C LYS A 303 30.02 -16.73 -19.16
N PRO A 304 30.22 -16.29 -20.41
CA PRO A 304 29.54 -16.90 -21.54
C PRO A 304 29.90 -18.39 -21.53
N LEU A 305 28.93 -19.24 -21.20
CA LEU A 305 29.02 -20.65 -21.53
C LEU A 305 28.98 -20.67 -23.05
N GLN A 306 29.98 -21.31 -23.64
CA GLN A 306 30.31 -21.24 -25.06
C GLN A 306 29.25 -21.84 -26.00
N ASP A 307 28.11 -22.32 -25.47
CA ASP A 307 27.04 -23.00 -26.21
C ASP A 307 25.61 -22.57 -25.82
N SER A 308 25.42 -21.50 -25.01
CA SER A 308 24.08 -21.06 -24.66
C SER A 308 23.50 -20.17 -25.76
N ASN A 309 22.37 -20.62 -26.29
CA ASN A 309 21.43 -19.82 -27.08
C ASN A 309 21.29 -18.43 -26.48
N PRO A 310 21.34 -17.32 -27.24
CA PRO A 310 21.19 -15.98 -26.65
C PRO A 310 19.94 -15.96 -25.83
N ALA A 311 20.09 -15.60 -24.54
CA ALA A 311 19.05 -15.64 -23.55
C ALA A 311 17.75 -15.03 -24.10
N ALA A 312 16.69 -15.83 -24.20
CA ALA A 312 15.42 -15.37 -24.71
C ALA A 312 14.91 -14.25 -23.81
N ILE A 313 14.85 -13.03 -24.33
CA ILE A 313 14.35 -11.89 -23.58
C ILE A 313 12.92 -11.65 -23.97
N GLY A 314 12.05 -11.79 -22.98
CA GLY A 314 10.67 -11.38 -23.09
C GLY A 314 10.49 -9.98 -22.49
N VAL A 315 9.70 -9.13 -23.16
CA VAL A 315 9.31 -7.82 -22.66
C VAL A 315 7.78 -7.70 -22.74
N ARG A 316 7.18 -7.25 -21.65
CA ARG A 316 5.73 -7.03 -21.57
C ARG A 316 5.44 -5.80 -20.72
N ARG A 317 4.47 -5.01 -21.17
CA ARG A 317 3.95 -3.89 -20.39
C ARG A 317 2.64 -4.28 -19.67
N ALA A 318 2.55 -3.89 -18.40
CA ALA A 318 1.34 -4.00 -17.58
C ALA A 318 1.09 -2.66 -16.88
N GLY A 319 0.26 -1.81 -17.48
CA GLY A 319 0.05 -0.46 -16.97
C GLY A 319 1.34 0.39 -17.03
N PRO A 320 1.76 1.01 -15.90
CA PRO A 320 3.03 1.74 -15.79
C PRO A 320 4.23 0.82 -15.64
N LEU A 321 4.01 -0.47 -15.36
CA LEU A 321 5.07 -1.45 -15.21
C LEU A 321 5.54 -1.98 -16.55
N LEU A 322 6.84 -2.06 -16.72
CA LEU A 322 7.48 -2.79 -17.79
C LEU A 322 8.23 -4.00 -17.20
N VAL A 323 7.89 -5.16 -17.67
CA VAL A 323 8.40 -6.43 -17.18
C VAL A 323 9.36 -7.02 -18.21
N VAL A 324 10.55 -7.37 -17.77
CA VAL A 324 11.61 -7.96 -18.60
C VAL A 324 12.02 -9.29 -17.97
N VAL A 325 12.03 -10.36 -18.75
CA VAL A 325 12.55 -11.67 -18.32
C VAL A 325 13.73 -12.02 -19.19
N SER A 326 14.81 -12.46 -18.56
CA SER A 326 16.04 -12.93 -19.22
C SER A 326 16.56 -14.18 -18.51
N GLY A 327 17.38 -14.97 -19.17
CA GLY A 327 18.02 -16.15 -18.57
C GLY A 327 17.88 -17.39 -19.45
N ASP A 328 18.20 -18.54 -18.87
CA ASP A 328 18.28 -19.82 -19.57
C ASP A 328 16.94 -20.57 -19.66
N ALA A 329 15.86 -19.97 -19.13
CA ALA A 329 14.53 -20.56 -19.17
C ALA A 329 14.01 -20.70 -20.62
N ILE A 330 13.30 -21.80 -20.89
CA ILE A 330 12.61 -21.96 -22.17
C ILE A 330 11.50 -20.89 -22.34
N THR A 331 11.21 -20.58 -23.61
CA THR A 331 10.27 -19.49 -23.98
C THR A 331 8.92 -19.59 -23.27
N ASP A 332 8.36 -20.79 -23.13
CA ASP A 332 7.05 -21.00 -22.49
C ASP A 332 7.05 -20.66 -21.00
N GLU A 333 8.12 -21.02 -20.28
CA GLU A 333 8.25 -20.70 -18.85
C GLU A 333 8.55 -19.23 -18.65
N ALA A 334 9.40 -18.64 -19.49
CA ALA A 334 9.65 -17.20 -19.49
C ALA A 334 8.39 -16.39 -19.77
N GLN A 335 7.55 -16.81 -20.72
CA GLN A 335 6.26 -16.16 -21.00
C GLN A 335 5.27 -16.29 -19.85
N LYS A 336 5.20 -17.44 -19.18
CA LYS A 336 4.37 -17.59 -17.97
C LYS A 336 4.82 -16.67 -16.86
N LEU A 337 6.14 -16.52 -16.66
CA LEU A 337 6.70 -15.61 -15.68
C LEU A 337 6.35 -14.14 -16.03
N LEU A 338 6.50 -13.74 -17.30
CA LEU A 338 6.06 -12.42 -17.78
C LEU A 338 4.57 -12.15 -17.54
N GLN A 339 3.73 -13.15 -17.77
CA GLN A 339 2.28 -13.04 -17.62
C GLN A 339 1.84 -13.03 -16.16
N SER A 340 2.64 -13.55 -15.23
CA SER A 340 2.31 -13.60 -13.80
C SER A 340 2.39 -12.25 -13.10
N VAL A 341 3.07 -11.26 -13.69
CA VAL A 341 3.09 -9.89 -13.17
C VAL A 341 1.82 -9.16 -13.62
N HIS A 342 0.98 -8.79 -12.67
CA HIS A 342 -0.24 -8.04 -12.91
C HIS A 342 -0.09 -6.67 -12.26
N TYR A 343 -0.52 -5.63 -12.97
CA TYR A 343 -0.73 -4.33 -12.39
C TYR A 343 -2.20 -4.21 -12.00
N GLU A 344 -2.47 -4.31 -10.73
CA GLU A 344 -3.74 -3.88 -10.18
C GLU A 344 -3.61 -2.38 -9.93
N ALA A 345 -4.32 -1.58 -10.71
CA ALA A 345 -4.54 -0.19 -10.36
C ALA A 345 -5.46 -0.20 -9.13
N ASP A 346 -4.87 -0.48 -7.99
CA ASP A 346 -5.54 -0.20 -6.75
C ASP A 346 -5.69 1.33 -6.71
N VAL A 347 -6.86 1.82 -7.09
CA VAL A 347 -7.30 3.16 -6.74
C VAL A 347 -7.49 3.10 -5.23
N SER A 348 -6.39 2.95 -4.52
CA SER A 348 -6.39 2.95 -3.08
C SER A 348 -6.83 4.33 -2.65
N SER A 349 -8.12 4.46 -2.38
CA SER A 349 -8.57 5.33 -1.32
C SER A 349 -7.55 5.19 -0.18
N LEU A 350 -6.88 6.29 0.15
CA LEU A 350 -5.90 6.44 1.22
C LEU A 350 -6.18 5.45 2.35
N PRO A 351 -5.20 4.63 2.79
CA PRO A 351 -5.39 3.74 3.91
C PRO A 351 -5.69 4.60 5.14
N GLY A 352 -6.95 4.60 5.57
CA GLY A 352 -7.45 5.41 6.69
C GLY A 352 -8.80 6.09 6.43
N GLN A 353 -9.25 6.17 5.17
CA GLN A 353 -10.67 6.45 4.90
C GLN A 353 -11.33 5.15 4.43
N PRO A 354 -12.06 4.46 5.30
CA PRO A 354 -12.91 3.36 4.84
C PRO A 354 -13.85 3.96 3.79
N ASN A 355 -14.07 3.23 2.69
CA ASN A 355 -15.03 3.55 1.61
C ASN A 355 -16.48 3.76 2.13
N ASN A 356 -16.64 3.90 3.44
CA ASN A 356 -17.88 4.15 4.15
C ASN A 356 -18.51 5.52 3.82
N GLU A 357 -17.76 6.51 3.33
CA GLU A 357 -18.37 7.81 3.01
C GLU A 357 -19.18 7.74 1.72
N ILE A 358 -18.66 7.09 0.67
CA ILE A 358 -19.42 6.90 -0.56
C ILE A 358 -20.59 5.94 -0.32
N GLN A 359 -20.38 4.86 0.44
CA GLN A 359 -21.45 3.95 0.83
C GLN A 359 -22.45 4.62 1.76
N LYS A 360 -22.01 5.42 2.73
CA LYS A 360 -22.91 6.19 3.61
C LYS A 360 -23.70 7.22 2.81
N THR A 361 -23.09 7.92 1.87
CA THR A 361 -23.76 8.89 1.01
C THR A 361 -24.78 8.20 0.09
N ALA A 362 -24.42 7.05 -0.50
CA ALA A 362 -25.33 6.24 -1.30
C ALA A 362 -26.49 5.69 -0.46
N GLN A 363 -26.22 5.18 0.73
CA GLN A 363 -27.26 4.71 1.66
C GLN A 363 -28.19 5.86 2.10
N LEU A 364 -27.64 7.04 2.36
CA LEU A 364 -28.43 8.21 2.73
C LEU A 364 -29.32 8.65 1.56
N LEU A 365 -28.82 8.63 0.33
CA LEU A 365 -29.59 8.94 -0.86
C LEU A 365 -30.73 7.94 -1.08
N VAL A 366 -30.48 6.65 -0.93
CA VAL A 366 -31.49 5.59 -0.99
C VAL A 366 -32.52 5.76 0.13
N ALA A 367 -32.09 6.09 1.34
CA ALA A 367 -33.01 6.33 2.47
C ALA A 367 -33.92 7.55 2.21
N ILE A 368 -33.40 8.63 1.64
CA ILE A 368 -34.18 9.80 1.26
C ILE A 368 -35.23 9.45 0.18
N ILE A 369 -34.81 8.74 -0.87
CA ILE A 369 -35.75 8.31 -1.93
C ILE A 369 -36.83 7.41 -1.33
N THR A 370 -36.47 6.47 -0.48
CA THR A 370 -37.42 5.56 0.18
C THR A 370 -38.41 6.34 1.07
N LEU A 371 -37.92 7.31 1.83
CA LEU A 371 -38.78 8.18 2.64
C LEU A 371 -39.78 8.97 1.78
N VAL A 372 -39.32 9.56 0.68
CA VAL A 372 -40.20 10.31 -0.25
C VAL A 372 -41.28 9.40 -0.84
N VAL A 373 -40.93 8.19 -1.24
CA VAL A 373 -41.89 7.21 -1.77
C VAL A 373 -42.92 6.82 -0.71
N VAL A 374 -42.48 6.54 0.51
CA VAL A 374 -43.38 6.17 1.63
C VAL A 374 -44.33 7.33 1.96
N MET A 375 -43.82 8.58 2.01
CA MET A 375 -44.63 9.74 2.25
C MET A 375 -45.65 10.00 1.15
N PHE A 376 -45.26 9.78 -0.12
CA PHE A 376 -46.17 9.90 -1.26
C PHE A 376 -47.28 8.85 -1.22
N VAL A 377 -46.96 7.60 -0.95
CA VAL A 377 -47.96 6.53 -0.79
C VAL A 377 -48.91 6.82 0.37
N ALA A 378 -48.38 7.26 1.50
CA ALA A 378 -49.18 7.64 2.66
C ALA A 378 -50.15 8.81 2.34
N ALA A 379 -49.65 9.83 1.59
CA ALA A 379 -50.48 10.96 1.18
C ALA A 379 -51.63 10.53 0.22
N VAL A 380 -51.34 9.65 -0.74
CA VAL A 380 -52.34 9.09 -1.66
C VAL A 380 -53.37 8.27 -0.88
N LEU A 381 -52.97 7.41 0.04
CA LEU A 381 -53.90 6.65 0.88
C LEU A 381 -54.76 7.56 1.73
N LEU A 382 -54.18 8.60 2.33
CA LEU A 382 -54.90 9.58 3.13
C LEU A 382 -55.94 10.35 2.26
N ALA A 383 -55.57 10.73 1.05
CA ALA A 383 -56.47 11.40 0.09
C ALA A 383 -57.64 10.52 -0.28
N ILE A 384 -57.38 9.21 -0.57
CA ILE A 384 -58.43 8.22 -0.88
C ILE A 384 -59.33 8.03 0.37
N PHE A 385 -58.76 7.91 1.55
CA PHE A 385 -59.52 7.67 2.78
C PHE A 385 -60.38 8.87 3.14
N LEU A 386 -59.84 10.10 3.12
CA LEU A 386 -60.59 11.33 3.42
C LEU A 386 -61.60 11.68 2.31
N GLY A 387 -61.17 11.58 1.05
CA GLY A 387 -62.04 11.89 -0.10
C GLY A 387 -63.05 10.79 -0.36
N GLY A 388 -62.63 9.56 -0.50
CA GLY A 388 -63.45 8.41 -0.79
C GLY A 388 -64.37 8.01 0.35
N GLY A 389 -63.86 8.04 1.60
CA GLY A 389 -64.69 7.78 2.81
C GLY A 389 -65.83 8.81 2.98
N ARG A 390 -65.56 10.07 2.69
CA ARG A 390 -66.57 11.13 2.75
C ARG A 390 -67.61 11.00 1.62
N ALA A 391 -67.18 10.64 0.42
CA ALA A 391 -68.06 10.35 -0.69
C ALA A 391 -68.97 9.15 -0.43
N LEU A 392 -68.38 8.06 0.09
CA LEU A 392 -69.11 6.83 0.44
C LEU A 392 -70.11 7.05 1.56
N TYR A 393 -69.75 7.80 2.64
CA TYR A 393 -70.63 8.14 3.73
C TYR A 393 -71.82 9.00 3.26
N ARG A 394 -71.61 9.96 2.35
CA ARG A 394 -72.66 10.75 1.73
C ARG A 394 -73.61 9.92 0.85
N HIS A 395 -73.03 8.97 0.04
CA HIS A 395 -73.79 8.08 -0.83
C HIS A 395 -74.71 7.14 -0.01
N LEU A 396 -74.21 6.61 1.11
CA LEU A 396 -75.00 5.74 2.01
C LEU A 396 -76.14 6.51 2.71
N ARG A 397 -76.05 7.84 2.86
CA ARG A 397 -77.10 8.67 3.43
C ARG A 397 -78.02 9.30 2.37
N GLY A 398 -77.89 8.95 1.09
CA GLY A 398 -78.74 9.51 0.03
C GLY A 398 -78.50 10.99 -0.26
N LEU A 399 -77.34 11.53 0.17
CA LEU A 399 -76.95 12.93 -0.07
C LEU A 399 -76.15 13.04 -1.36
N PRO A 400 -76.26 14.15 -2.13
CA PRO A 400 -75.52 14.32 -3.38
C PRO A 400 -73.99 14.31 -3.08
N ILE A 401 -73.21 13.69 -3.98
CA ILE A 401 -71.79 13.47 -3.86
C ILE A 401 -70.97 14.78 -4.05
N SER A 402 -71.58 15.78 -4.76
CA SER A 402 -70.98 17.09 -4.96
C SER A 402 -70.81 17.85 -3.61
N SER A 403 -69.63 18.38 -3.41
CA SER A 403 -69.34 19.15 -2.21
C SER A 403 -69.99 20.54 -2.29
N VAL A 404 -70.47 21.03 -1.14
CA VAL A 404 -71.10 22.36 -0.95
C VAL A 404 -70.18 23.56 -1.34
N TYR A 405 -68.94 23.23 -1.72
CA TYR A 405 -67.95 24.25 -2.14
C TYR A 405 -68.04 24.61 -3.64
N ASP A 406 -68.84 23.90 -4.45
CA ASP A 406 -68.99 24.21 -5.88
C ASP A 406 -70.07 25.27 -6.19
N GLU A 407 -70.76 25.76 -5.18
CA GLU A 407 -71.85 26.76 -5.34
C GLU A 407 -71.60 28.17 -4.80
N GLU A 408 -70.42 28.42 -4.24
CA GLU A 408 -70.07 29.80 -3.81
C GLU A 408 -68.98 30.41 -4.67
N PHE A 409 -69.20 30.51 -5.98
CA PHE A 409 -68.61 31.61 -6.73
C PHE A 409 -69.49 32.84 -6.45
N ILE A 410 -68.99 33.75 -5.60
CA ILE A 410 -69.52 35.06 -5.42
C ILE A 410 -69.50 35.75 -6.80
N ARG A 411 -70.65 35.84 -7.42
CA ARG A 411 -70.85 36.65 -8.62
C ARG A 411 -70.88 38.09 -8.18
N ILE A 412 -69.73 38.77 -8.29
CA ILE A 412 -69.68 40.25 -8.13
C ILE A 412 -70.25 40.78 -9.44
N ASP A 413 -71.49 41.28 -9.33
CA ASP A 413 -72.15 42.03 -10.36
C ASP A 413 -71.53 43.44 -10.39
N LEU A 414 -70.75 43.77 -11.39
CA LEU A 414 -70.19 45.09 -11.66
C LEU A 414 -71.02 45.87 -12.68
N SER A 415 -72.34 45.96 -12.47
CA SER A 415 -73.17 46.84 -13.25
C SER A 415 -73.51 48.04 -12.41
N GLU A 416 -72.67 49.11 -12.48
CA GLU A 416 -72.97 50.50 -12.46
C GLU A 416 -71.96 51.33 -13.21
#